data_0b2e675f8791f48f69b58878b195c0c9
#
_entry.id   0b2e675f8791f48f69b58878b195c0c9
#
_cell.length_a   1.000
_cell.length_b   1.000
_cell.length_c   1.000
_cell.angle_alpha   90.00
_cell.angle_beta   90.00
_cell.angle_gamma   90.00
#
_symmetry.space_group_name_H-M   'P 1'
#
loop_
_entity.id
_entity.type
_entity.pdbx_description
1 polymer ?
#
loop_
_entity_poly.entity_id
_entity_poly.type
_entity_poly.pdbx_seq_one_letter_code
_entity_poly.pdbx_strand_id
1 'polypeptide(L)' 'MRFHVTLDRDEDGVWVVECSSIPGCVSQGTTKEEALDNIREAIALCLEVRSERDLSKQG' A
#
# COMPACT_ATOMS: atom_id res chain seq x y z
N MET A 1 10.90 -10.98 0.06
CA MET A 1 9.82 -10.68 0.99
C MET A 1 8.48 -10.66 0.27
N ARG A 2 7.50 -11.26 0.84
CA ARG A 2 6.17 -11.35 0.23
C ARG A 2 5.16 -10.50 0.96
N PHE A 3 4.37 -9.79 0.21
CA PHE A 3 3.24 -9.03 0.76
C PHE A 3 1.97 -9.60 0.20
N HIS A 4 1.02 -9.78 1.08
CA HIS A 4 -0.28 -10.28 0.68
C HIS A 4 -1.22 -9.10 0.44
N VAL A 5 -1.70 -8.99 -0.78
CA VAL A 5 -2.58 -7.89 -1.14
C VAL A 5 -3.91 -8.44 -1.65
N THR A 6 -4.96 -7.70 -1.38
CA THR A 6 -6.30 -8.03 -1.86
C THR A 6 -6.74 -6.95 -2.84
N LEU A 7 -7.44 -7.38 -3.87
CA LEU A 7 -7.98 -6.48 -4.89
C LEU A 7 -9.49 -6.51 -4.85
N ASP A 8 -10.08 -5.34 -4.93
CA ASP A 8 -11.52 -5.21 -4.96
C ASP A 8 -11.89 -4.15 -5.99
N ARG A 9 -13.12 -4.18 -6.47
CA ARG A 9 -13.58 -3.23 -7.46
C ARG A 9 -14.81 -2.53 -6.94
N ASP A 10 -14.79 -1.22 -6.98
CA ASP A 10 -15.88 -0.38 -6.53
C ASP A 10 -17.01 -0.34 -7.57
N GLU A 11 -18.15 0.16 -7.17
CA GLU A 11 -19.29 0.33 -8.06
C GLU A 11 -18.97 1.28 -9.22
N ASP A 12 -18.12 2.24 -8.97
CA ASP A 12 -17.69 3.20 -9.97
C ASP A 12 -16.61 2.66 -10.90
N GLY A 13 -16.20 1.44 -10.70
CA GLY A 13 -15.15 0.83 -11.52
C GLY A 13 -13.75 1.12 -11.03
N VAL A 14 -13.62 1.71 -9.87
CA VAL A 14 -12.32 2.01 -9.28
C VAL A 14 -11.77 0.74 -8.63
N TRP A 15 -10.52 0.44 -8.90
CA TRP A 15 -9.84 -0.68 -8.29
C TRP A 15 -9.24 -0.26 -6.96
N VAL A 16 -9.55 -1.00 -5.93
CA VAL A 16 -9.02 -0.74 -4.59
C VAL A 16 -8.15 -1.92 -4.20
N VAL A 17 -6.96 -1.63 -3.71
CA VAL A 17 -6.02 -2.67 -3.31
C VAL A 17 -5.57 -2.40 -1.89
N GLU A 18 -5.51 -3.44 -1.10
CA GLU A 18 -5.12 -3.33 0.30
C GLU A 18 -4.04 -4.35 0.61
N CYS A 19 -3.04 -3.93 1.36
CA CYS A 19 -1.98 -4.84 1.79
C CYS A 19 -2.30 -5.33 3.19
N SER A 20 -2.65 -6.60 3.31
CA SER A 20 -3.00 -7.16 4.61
C SER A 20 -1.78 -7.36 5.51
N SER A 21 -0.60 -7.38 4.94
CA SER A 21 0.64 -7.51 5.71
C SER A 21 1.00 -6.21 6.44
N ILE A 22 0.53 -5.07 5.93
CA ILE A 22 0.79 -3.77 6.52
C ILE A 22 -0.55 -3.09 6.79
N PRO A 23 -0.98 -3.02 8.05
CA PRO A 23 -2.26 -2.40 8.38
C PRO A 23 -2.32 -0.94 7.93
N GLY A 24 -3.42 -0.56 7.33
CA GLY A 24 -3.63 0.80 6.88
C GLY A 24 -3.01 1.11 5.53
N CYS A 25 -2.37 0.14 4.89
CA CYS A 25 -1.76 0.36 3.58
C CYS A 25 -2.78 0.04 2.50
N VAL A 26 -3.40 1.07 1.96
CA VAL A 26 -4.47 0.95 0.96
C VAL A 26 -4.18 1.90 -0.19
N SER A 27 -4.51 1.49 -1.40
CA SER A 27 -4.37 2.36 -2.55
C SER A 27 -5.48 2.06 -3.56
N GLN A 28 -5.55 2.85 -4.60
CA GLN A 28 -6.59 2.68 -5.61
C GLN A 28 -6.08 3.13 -6.98
N GLY A 29 -6.79 2.75 -8.01
CA GLY A 29 -6.46 3.13 -9.37
C GLY A 29 -7.63 2.90 -10.31
N THR A 30 -7.56 3.47 -11.51
CA THR A 30 -8.61 3.28 -12.49
C THR A 30 -8.50 1.95 -13.20
N THR A 31 -7.32 1.35 -13.15
CA THR A 31 -7.10 0.00 -13.69
C THR A 31 -6.44 -0.85 -12.62
N LYS A 32 -6.51 -2.16 -12.83
CA LYS A 32 -5.89 -3.10 -11.92
C LYS A 32 -4.38 -2.85 -11.81
N GLU A 33 -3.75 -2.64 -12.95
CA GLU A 33 -2.32 -2.38 -12.99
C GLU A 33 -1.95 -1.11 -12.25
N GLU A 34 -2.74 -0.08 -12.43
CA GLU A 34 -2.52 1.18 -11.76
C GLU A 34 -2.65 1.03 -10.25
N ALA A 35 -3.67 0.32 -9.81
CA ALA A 35 -3.87 0.08 -8.40
C ALA A 35 -2.69 -0.69 -7.79
N LEU A 36 -2.20 -1.69 -8.52
CA LEU A 36 -1.06 -2.47 -8.05
C LEU A 36 0.21 -1.65 -7.99
N ASP A 37 0.44 -0.80 -8.98
CA ASP A 37 1.59 0.09 -8.96
C ASP A 37 1.51 1.06 -7.79
N ASN A 38 0.32 1.58 -7.55
CA ASN A 38 0.12 2.52 -6.47
C ASN A 38 0.33 1.87 -5.11
N ILE A 39 -0.12 0.65 -4.93
CA ILE A 39 0.07 -0.04 -3.64
C ILE A 39 1.55 -0.38 -3.41
N ARG A 40 2.28 -0.69 -4.47
CA ARG A 40 3.71 -0.96 -4.35
C ARG A 40 4.45 0.27 -3.85
N GLU A 41 4.09 1.42 -4.39
CA GLU A 41 4.68 2.67 -3.94
C GLU A 41 4.27 2.99 -2.51
N ALA A 42 3.01 2.75 -2.19
CA ALA A 42 2.52 2.98 -0.83
C ALA A 42 3.23 2.09 0.17
N ILE A 43 3.49 0.84 -0.19
CA ILE A 43 4.22 -0.07 0.69
C ILE A 43 5.63 0.44 0.93
N ALA A 44 6.30 0.88 -0.13
CA ALA A 44 7.65 1.41 -0.01
C ALA A 44 7.69 2.62 0.91
N LEU A 45 6.72 3.51 0.77
CA LEU A 45 6.64 4.69 1.61
C LEU A 45 6.35 4.33 3.07
N CYS A 46 5.47 3.37 3.29
CA CYS A 46 5.17 2.91 4.65
C CYS A 46 6.40 2.36 5.34
N LEU A 47 7.20 1.59 4.61
CA LEU A 47 8.40 1.02 5.18
C LEU A 47 9.45 2.09 5.45
N GLU A 48 9.56 3.07 4.56
CA GLU A 48 10.48 4.18 4.75
C GLU A 48 10.13 5.00 5.99
N VAL A 49 8.86 5.35 6.12
CA VAL A 49 8.40 6.15 7.26
C VAL A 49 8.64 5.41 8.55
N ARG A 50 8.42 4.10 8.54
CA ARG A 50 8.64 3.30 9.73
C ARG A 50 10.11 3.31 10.14
N SER A 51 11.01 3.18 9.17
CA SER A 51 12.43 3.23 9.43
C SER A 51 12.87 4.58 9.97
N GLU A 52 12.35 5.65 9.39
CA GLU A 52 12.65 7.00 9.85
C GLU A 52 12.16 7.23 11.27
N ARG A 53 10.99 6.72 11.58
CA ARG A 53 10.46 6.84 12.93
C ARG A 53 11.33 6.15 13.95
N ASP A 54 11.81 4.96 13.61
CA ASP A 54 12.69 4.22 14.50
C ASP A 54 13.96 4.99 14.77
N LEU A 55 14.52 5.57 13.73
CA LEU A 55 15.73 6.38 13.87
C LEU A 55 15.48 7.63 14.69
N SER A 56 14.36 8.27 14.48
CA SER A 56 13.99 9.46 15.24
C SER A 56 13.83 9.17 16.72
N LYS A 57 13.25 8.03 17.02
CA LYS A 57 13.04 7.64 18.41
C LYS A 57 14.33 7.44 19.15
N GLN A 58 15.34 6.96 18.48
CA GLN A 58 16.62 6.71 19.08
C GLN A 58 17.49 7.93 19.18
N GLY A 59 17.23 8.86 18.32
CA GLY A 59 17.91 10.12 18.32
C GLY A 59 17.36 11.06 19.36
#